data_2c7819ff1f3c95115414557c544a9100
#
_entry.id   2c7819ff1f3c95115414557c544a9100
#
_cell.length_a   1.000
_cell.length_b   1.000
_cell.length_c   1.000
_cell.angle_alpha   90.00
_cell.angle_beta   90.00
_cell.angle_gamma   90.00
#
_symmetry.space_group_name_H-M   'P 1'
#
loop_
_entity.id
_entity.type
_entity.pdbx_description
1 polymer ?
#
loop_
_entity_poly.entity_id
_entity_poly.type
_entity_poly.pdbx_seq_one_letter_code
_entity_poly.pdbx_strand_id
1 'polypeptide(L)'
;HSCHLNGNQIIFKNEEDIYHELELQYIHPEIRENPEVIEKAAKNELKPLIKLCDLKGMIHVHSNWSDGKSTIRNIALECKKMGFEYLAICDHSESARYANGLTDERILEQFKEIDKLNEEGLGIHILKGIEADINKDGSLDNSESVLSQFDVVVASIHSSFNLSKKEMTKRLVYALMSPYTTILGHPTGRLLLVRKGYEVDMDEVIQAAADYGKAIEINSNPYRLDLSWENCLKAKEKGVKLSINPDSHRLETLTDVFYGIRSARKAFIEKDDVINCLDYNDFMKTIVKKSI
;
A
#
# COMPACT_ATOMS: atom_id res chain seq x y z
N HIS A 1 -12.93 33.29 -6.48
CA HIS A 1 -12.90 33.50 -5.03
C HIS A 1 -12.72 34.98 -4.73
N SER A 2 -13.34 35.49 -3.64
CA SER A 2 -13.10 36.87 -3.18
C SER A 2 -12.96 36.88 -1.66
N CYS A 3 -12.09 37.72 -1.16
CA CYS A 3 -11.97 38.01 0.26
C CYS A 3 -11.80 39.50 0.50
N HIS A 4 -11.95 39.95 1.76
CA HIS A 4 -11.69 41.34 2.15
C HIS A 4 -10.38 41.37 2.95
N LEU A 5 -9.37 42.06 2.40
CA LEU A 5 -8.12 42.31 3.07
C LEU A 5 -7.96 43.83 3.27
N ASN A 6 -7.74 44.27 4.50
CA ASN A 6 -7.60 45.70 4.85
C ASN A 6 -8.73 46.59 4.33
N GLY A 7 -9.97 46.06 4.31
CA GLY A 7 -11.14 46.79 3.84
C GLY A 7 -11.39 46.82 2.32
N ASN A 8 -10.49 46.27 1.54
CA ASN A 8 -10.62 46.14 0.07
C ASN A 8 -11.07 44.74 -0.31
N GLN A 9 -12.00 44.64 -1.25
CA GLN A 9 -12.38 43.37 -1.86
C GLN A 9 -11.35 42.99 -2.94
N ILE A 10 -10.67 41.84 -2.77
CA ILE A 10 -9.75 41.28 -3.74
C ILE A 10 -10.41 40.06 -4.37
N ILE A 11 -10.34 39.97 -5.71
CA ILE A 11 -10.85 38.83 -6.49
C ILE A 11 -9.67 37.99 -6.93
N PHE A 12 -9.66 36.71 -6.52
CA PHE A 12 -8.63 35.74 -6.86
C PHE A 12 -9.12 34.78 -7.95
N LYS A 13 -8.23 34.36 -8.85
CA LYS A 13 -8.53 33.39 -9.91
C LYS A 13 -8.66 31.97 -9.35
N ASN A 14 -7.81 31.63 -8.41
CA ASN A 14 -7.74 30.33 -7.76
C ASN A 14 -7.45 30.48 -6.26
N GLU A 15 -7.40 29.40 -5.55
CA GLU A 15 -7.15 29.40 -4.12
C GLU A 15 -5.66 29.65 -3.79
N GLU A 16 -4.74 29.22 -4.64
CA GLU A 16 -3.30 29.44 -4.47
C GLU A 16 -2.96 30.94 -4.43
N ASP A 17 -3.65 31.77 -5.24
CA ASP A 17 -3.46 33.22 -5.22
C ASP A 17 -3.75 33.84 -3.85
N ILE A 18 -4.69 33.24 -3.07
CA ILE A 18 -5.00 33.70 -1.71
C ILE A 18 -3.84 33.43 -0.77
N TYR A 19 -3.26 32.21 -0.84
CA TYR A 19 -2.10 31.85 -0.01
C TYR A 19 -0.89 32.72 -0.34
N HIS A 20 -0.66 32.98 -1.63
CA HIS A 20 0.40 33.88 -2.08
C HIS A 20 0.24 35.30 -1.52
N GLU A 21 -0.98 35.87 -1.54
CA GLU A 21 -1.27 37.19 -0.99
C GLU A 21 -1.07 37.26 0.52
N LEU A 22 -1.25 36.12 1.21
CA LEU A 22 -1.03 35.98 2.64
C LEU A 22 0.44 35.63 2.99
N GLU A 23 1.34 35.62 2.00
CA GLU A 23 2.76 35.21 2.15
C GLU A 23 2.89 33.80 2.75
N LEU A 24 1.96 32.90 2.41
CA LEU A 24 1.94 31.51 2.86
C LEU A 24 2.22 30.55 1.69
N GLN A 25 2.96 29.49 1.97
CA GLN A 25 2.96 28.32 1.11
C GLN A 25 1.52 27.78 0.97
N TYR A 26 1.17 27.29 -0.24
CA TYR A 26 -0.14 26.68 -0.45
C TYR A 26 -0.34 25.45 0.44
N ILE A 27 -1.40 25.47 1.24
CA ILE A 27 -1.76 24.36 2.10
C ILE A 27 -2.80 23.50 1.38
N HIS A 28 -2.39 22.29 1.00
CA HIS A 28 -3.30 21.33 0.35
C HIS A 28 -4.48 20.98 1.27
N PRO A 29 -5.71 20.81 0.72
CA PRO A 29 -6.91 20.54 1.50
C PRO A 29 -6.80 19.35 2.45
N GLU A 30 -6.06 18.31 2.04
CA GLU A 30 -5.91 17.06 2.79
C GLU A 30 -5.20 17.26 4.14
N ILE A 31 -4.39 18.31 4.30
CA ILE A 31 -3.59 18.54 5.52
C ILE A 31 -4.10 19.71 6.38
N ARG A 32 -5.19 20.37 6.01
CA ARG A 32 -5.71 21.58 6.69
C ARG A 32 -6.25 21.34 8.10
N GLU A 33 -6.53 20.09 8.46
CA GLU A 33 -6.99 19.75 9.82
C GLU A 33 -5.88 19.80 10.87
N ASN A 34 -4.61 19.81 10.44
CA ASN A 34 -3.48 19.94 11.35
C ASN A 34 -3.16 21.43 11.62
N PRO A 35 -3.28 21.93 12.86
CA PRO A 35 -3.08 23.34 13.18
C PRO A 35 -1.64 23.83 12.90
N GLU A 36 -0.64 22.95 12.93
CA GLU A 36 0.78 23.31 12.71
C GLU A 36 1.07 23.68 11.24
N VAL A 37 0.19 23.33 10.30
CA VAL A 37 0.48 23.56 8.86
C VAL A 37 0.54 25.03 8.51
N ILE A 38 -0.19 25.89 9.23
CA ILE A 38 -0.18 27.35 8.99
C ILE A 38 1.21 27.91 9.33
N GLU A 39 1.76 27.51 10.48
CA GLU A 39 3.09 27.95 10.89
C GLU A 39 4.18 27.42 9.96
N LYS A 40 4.10 26.15 9.55
CA LYS A 40 5.01 25.56 8.56
C LYS A 40 4.90 26.25 7.19
N ALA A 41 3.67 26.59 6.78
CA ALA A 41 3.45 27.33 5.52
C ALA A 41 4.07 28.72 5.55
N ALA A 42 3.95 29.45 6.67
CA ALA A 42 4.57 30.77 6.85
C ALA A 42 6.11 30.72 6.85
N LYS A 43 6.69 29.59 7.25
CA LYS A 43 8.15 29.38 7.23
C LYS A 43 8.68 28.74 5.93
N ASN A 44 7.82 28.45 4.95
CA ASN A 44 8.17 27.68 3.76
C ASN A 44 8.71 26.25 4.04
N GLU A 45 8.19 25.60 5.09
CA GLU A 45 8.65 24.29 5.55
C GLU A 45 7.73 23.13 5.14
N LEU A 46 6.64 23.41 4.40
CA LEU A 46 5.78 22.33 3.88
C LEU A 46 6.50 21.59 2.76
N LYS A 47 6.70 20.30 2.97
CA LYS A 47 7.32 19.41 1.97
C LYS A 47 6.32 19.00 0.90
N PRO A 48 6.80 18.64 -0.32
CA PRO A 48 5.95 18.12 -1.37
C PRO A 48 5.26 16.82 -0.95
N LEU A 49 3.92 16.81 -0.97
CA LEU A 49 3.14 15.61 -0.73
C LEU A 49 3.17 14.68 -1.94
N ILE A 50 3.08 13.38 -1.68
CA ILE A 50 3.02 12.35 -2.72
C ILE A 50 1.92 12.65 -3.74
N LYS A 51 2.17 12.28 -5.01
CA LYS A 51 1.26 12.41 -6.15
C LYS A 51 1.06 11.04 -6.82
N LEU A 52 -0.05 10.88 -7.53
CA LEU A 52 -0.32 9.65 -8.27
C LEU A 52 0.79 9.31 -9.29
N CYS A 53 1.34 10.32 -9.95
CA CYS A 53 2.43 10.13 -10.92
C CYS A 53 3.79 9.73 -10.30
N ASP A 54 3.92 9.79 -8.97
CA ASP A 54 5.12 9.31 -8.27
C ASP A 54 5.14 7.78 -8.16
N LEU A 55 3.97 7.12 -8.20
CA LEU A 55 3.89 5.66 -8.18
C LEU A 55 4.46 5.06 -9.45
N LYS A 56 5.38 4.13 -9.30
CA LYS A 56 6.05 3.37 -10.36
C LYS A 56 5.57 1.92 -10.43
N GLY A 57 5.18 1.35 -9.31
CA GLY A 57 4.71 -0.01 -9.19
C GLY A 57 3.26 -0.12 -8.75
N MET A 58 2.53 -1.05 -9.38
CA MET A 58 1.23 -1.51 -8.94
C MET A 58 1.40 -2.81 -8.19
N ILE A 59 1.06 -2.85 -6.90
CA ILE A 59 1.26 -4.02 -6.04
C ILE A 59 -0.09 -4.42 -5.44
N HIS A 60 -0.25 -5.68 -5.02
CA HIS A 60 -1.46 -6.22 -4.42
C HIS A 60 -2.65 -6.17 -5.40
N VAL A 61 -2.53 -6.95 -6.46
CA VAL A 61 -3.57 -7.10 -7.50
C VAL A 61 -3.86 -8.57 -7.69
N HIS A 62 -5.14 -8.93 -7.74
CA HIS A 62 -5.64 -10.29 -7.91
C HIS A 62 -5.99 -10.57 -9.35
N SER A 63 -5.59 -11.74 -9.83
CA SER A 63 -5.91 -12.23 -11.16
C SER A 63 -7.00 -13.30 -11.15
N ASN A 64 -7.37 -13.80 -12.31
CA ASN A 64 -8.30 -14.93 -12.44
C ASN A 64 -7.71 -16.27 -11.98
N TRP A 65 -6.48 -16.28 -11.46
CA TRP A 65 -5.94 -17.44 -10.77
C TRP A 65 -6.60 -17.64 -9.40
N SER A 66 -6.91 -16.56 -8.69
CA SER A 66 -7.71 -16.63 -7.48
C SER A 66 -9.16 -16.14 -7.75
N ASP A 67 -9.55 -15.00 -7.26
CA ASP A 67 -10.91 -14.45 -7.36
C ASP A 67 -11.00 -13.14 -8.16
N GLY A 68 -9.88 -12.67 -8.70
CA GLY A 68 -9.84 -11.56 -9.66
C GLY A 68 -10.60 -11.90 -10.95
N LYS A 69 -11.03 -10.88 -11.69
CA LYS A 69 -11.87 -11.06 -12.90
C LYS A 69 -11.09 -10.98 -14.20
N SER A 70 -9.79 -10.70 -14.14
CA SER A 70 -8.98 -10.46 -15.34
C SER A 70 -7.74 -11.35 -15.36
N THR A 71 -7.28 -11.70 -16.57
CA THR A 71 -6.02 -12.42 -16.76
C THR A 71 -4.84 -11.52 -16.38
N ILE A 72 -3.71 -12.13 -16.00
CA ILE A 72 -2.46 -11.42 -15.70
C ILE A 72 -2.08 -10.51 -16.88
N ARG A 73 -2.20 -10.99 -18.13
CA ARG A 73 -1.94 -10.20 -19.34
C ARG A 73 -2.75 -8.92 -19.40
N ASN A 74 -4.07 -9.01 -19.18
CA ASN A 74 -4.96 -7.85 -19.27
C ASN A 74 -4.66 -6.83 -18.17
N ILE A 75 -4.35 -7.29 -16.96
CA ILE A 75 -3.94 -6.45 -15.85
C ILE A 75 -2.63 -5.73 -16.20
N ALA A 76 -1.62 -6.45 -16.72
CA ALA A 76 -0.34 -5.89 -17.11
C ALA A 76 -0.46 -4.81 -18.19
N LEU A 77 -1.28 -5.06 -19.22
CA LEU A 77 -1.51 -4.08 -20.28
C LEU A 77 -2.23 -2.83 -19.78
N GLU A 78 -3.17 -2.96 -18.84
CA GLU A 78 -3.86 -1.79 -18.26
C GLU A 78 -2.90 -1.01 -17.33
N CYS A 79 -2.12 -1.69 -16.48
CA CYS A 79 -1.10 -1.02 -15.66
C CYS A 79 -0.07 -0.28 -16.51
N LYS A 80 0.39 -0.87 -17.60
CA LYS A 80 1.29 -0.20 -18.57
C LYS A 80 0.65 1.06 -19.15
N LYS A 81 -0.61 0.98 -19.57
CA LYS A 81 -1.38 2.12 -20.11
C LYS A 81 -1.54 3.23 -19.06
N MET A 82 -1.65 2.88 -17.79
CA MET A 82 -1.68 3.81 -16.66
C MET A 82 -0.29 4.43 -16.34
N GLY A 83 0.78 3.93 -16.95
CA GLY A 83 2.15 4.46 -16.81
C GLY A 83 2.98 3.79 -15.73
N PHE A 84 2.57 2.62 -15.22
CA PHE A 84 3.36 1.84 -14.27
C PHE A 84 4.52 1.10 -14.95
N GLU A 85 5.64 0.98 -14.24
CA GLU A 85 6.86 0.30 -14.70
C GLU A 85 6.84 -1.19 -14.33
N TYR A 86 6.19 -1.55 -13.24
CA TYR A 86 6.05 -2.93 -12.77
C TYR A 86 4.72 -3.18 -12.07
N LEU A 87 4.35 -4.46 -12.02
CA LEU A 87 3.12 -4.99 -11.44
C LEU A 87 3.46 -6.22 -10.58
N ALA A 88 2.99 -6.30 -9.35
CA ALA A 88 3.03 -7.53 -8.56
C ALA A 88 1.64 -8.16 -8.49
N ILE A 89 1.48 -9.34 -9.09
CA ILE A 89 0.29 -10.17 -8.94
C ILE A 89 0.35 -10.83 -7.56
N CYS A 90 -0.67 -10.61 -6.74
CA CYS A 90 -0.74 -11.10 -5.37
C CYS A 90 -2.04 -11.88 -5.14
N ASP A 91 -2.21 -12.96 -5.89
CA ASP A 91 -3.36 -13.85 -5.70
C ASP A 91 -3.34 -14.50 -4.31
N HIS A 92 -4.51 -14.89 -3.80
CA HIS A 92 -4.64 -15.46 -2.47
C HIS A 92 -3.95 -16.82 -2.32
N SER A 93 -3.38 -17.08 -1.14
CA SER A 93 -2.82 -18.38 -0.74
C SER A 93 -3.92 -19.40 -0.40
N GLU A 94 -3.55 -20.67 -0.25
CA GLU A 94 -4.45 -21.82 -0.20
C GLU A 94 -5.51 -21.74 0.90
N SER A 95 -5.20 -21.19 2.07
CA SER A 95 -6.17 -21.08 3.16
C SER A 95 -7.35 -20.15 2.86
N ALA A 96 -7.21 -19.25 1.90
CA ALA A 96 -8.31 -18.43 1.38
C ALA A 96 -9.20 -19.19 0.39
N ARG A 97 -9.76 -20.33 0.81
CA ARG A 97 -10.57 -21.21 -0.05
C ARG A 97 -11.79 -20.50 -0.66
N TYR A 98 -12.38 -19.55 0.04
CA TYR A 98 -13.50 -18.73 -0.43
C TYR A 98 -13.14 -17.87 -1.66
N ALA A 99 -11.85 -17.55 -1.81
CA ALA A 99 -11.29 -16.77 -2.91
C ALA A 99 -10.55 -17.65 -3.94
N ASN A 100 -10.76 -18.96 -3.96
CA ASN A 100 -10.05 -19.90 -4.85
C ASN A 100 -8.52 -19.81 -4.69
N GLY A 101 -8.03 -19.65 -3.45
CA GLY A 101 -6.60 -19.52 -3.15
C GLY A 101 -5.73 -20.61 -3.78
N LEU A 102 -4.49 -20.28 -4.06
CA LEU A 102 -3.57 -21.11 -4.83
C LEU A 102 -2.87 -22.13 -3.96
N THR A 103 -2.90 -23.41 -4.38
CA THR A 103 -1.99 -24.46 -3.86
C THR A 103 -0.57 -24.23 -4.37
N ASP A 104 0.42 -24.86 -3.75
CA ASP A 104 1.81 -24.75 -4.16
C ASP A 104 2.00 -25.14 -5.65
N GLU A 105 1.27 -26.16 -6.17
CA GLU A 105 1.32 -26.56 -7.58
C GLU A 105 0.78 -25.45 -8.49
N ARG A 106 -0.35 -24.85 -8.13
CA ARG A 106 -0.95 -23.75 -8.91
C ARG A 106 -0.08 -22.49 -8.91
N ILE A 107 0.62 -22.23 -7.83
CA ILE A 107 1.62 -21.15 -7.75
C ILE A 107 2.73 -21.36 -8.77
N LEU A 108 3.29 -22.56 -8.83
CA LEU A 108 4.35 -22.89 -9.81
C LEU A 108 3.84 -22.80 -11.27
N GLU A 109 2.59 -23.12 -11.54
CA GLU A 109 1.97 -22.92 -12.86
C GLU A 109 1.80 -21.43 -13.19
N GLN A 110 1.35 -20.63 -12.23
CA GLN A 110 1.24 -19.18 -12.40
C GLN A 110 2.61 -18.54 -12.67
N PHE A 111 3.67 -18.99 -12.00
CA PHE A 111 5.02 -18.51 -12.26
C PHE A 111 5.45 -18.73 -13.71
N LYS A 112 5.12 -19.88 -14.30
CA LYS A 112 5.39 -20.14 -15.72
C LYS A 112 4.65 -19.18 -16.65
N GLU A 113 3.40 -18.82 -16.31
CA GLU A 113 2.65 -17.80 -17.06
C GLU A 113 3.31 -16.42 -16.93
N ILE A 114 3.70 -16.01 -15.70
CA ILE A 114 4.38 -14.74 -15.47
C ILE A 114 5.71 -14.68 -16.23
N ASP A 115 6.54 -15.72 -16.15
CA ASP A 115 7.82 -15.79 -16.86
C ASP A 115 7.62 -15.65 -18.37
N LYS A 116 6.66 -16.39 -18.94
CA LYS A 116 6.31 -16.29 -20.35
C LYS A 116 5.85 -14.87 -20.76
N LEU A 117 5.03 -14.22 -19.95
CA LEU A 117 4.56 -12.87 -20.23
C LEU A 117 5.71 -11.84 -20.17
N ASN A 118 6.67 -12.02 -19.26
CA ASN A 118 7.86 -11.20 -19.18
C ASN A 118 8.77 -11.42 -20.39
N GLU A 119 8.96 -12.66 -20.86
CA GLU A 119 9.71 -12.99 -22.09
C GLU A 119 9.08 -12.39 -23.35
N GLU A 120 7.75 -12.28 -23.43
CA GLU A 120 7.05 -11.63 -24.53
C GLU A 120 7.30 -10.12 -24.62
N GLY A 121 7.82 -9.49 -23.53
CA GLY A 121 8.21 -8.09 -23.53
C GLY A 121 7.02 -7.13 -23.64
N LEU A 122 6.02 -7.24 -22.76
CA LEU A 122 4.83 -6.40 -22.76
C LEU A 122 5.14 -4.91 -22.45
N GLY A 123 6.38 -4.60 -22.04
CA GLY A 123 6.85 -3.24 -21.68
C GLY A 123 6.41 -2.82 -20.27
N ILE A 124 6.18 -3.79 -19.41
CA ILE A 124 6.00 -3.67 -17.96
C ILE A 124 6.56 -4.95 -17.34
N HIS A 125 7.21 -4.85 -16.17
CA HIS A 125 7.72 -6.01 -15.44
C HIS A 125 6.62 -6.61 -14.57
N ILE A 126 6.39 -7.92 -14.68
CA ILE A 126 5.40 -8.63 -13.86
C ILE A 126 6.17 -9.41 -12.78
N LEU A 127 5.95 -9.05 -11.53
CA LEU A 127 6.56 -9.67 -10.37
C LEU A 127 5.71 -10.84 -9.87
N LYS A 128 6.38 -11.90 -9.40
CA LYS A 128 5.77 -13.03 -8.70
C LYS A 128 5.40 -12.59 -7.29
N GLY A 129 4.14 -12.37 -7.03
CA GLY A 129 3.62 -11.98 -5.73
C GLY A 129 2.60 -12.97 -5.19
N ILE A 130 2.32 -12.87 -3.90
CA ILE A 130 1.28 -13.63 -3.20
C ILE A 130 0.67 -12.74 -2.10
N GLU A 131 -0.64 -12.82 -1.89
CA GLU A 131 -1.25 -12.44 -0.63
C GLU A 131 -1.34 -13.69 0.25
N ALA A 132 -0.32 -13.85 1.11
CA ALA A 132 -0.21 -14.97 2.01
C ALA A 132 -1.03 -14.74 3.29
N ASP A 133 -1.93 -15.68 3.60
CA ASP A 133 -2.66 -15.64 4.86
C ASP A 133 -1.71 -15.80 6.04
N ILE A 134 -1.90 -14.98 7.07
CA ILE A 134 -1.24 -15.15 8.36
C ILE A 134 -2.07 -16.13 9.19
N ASN A 135 -1.52 -17.29 9.48
CA ASN A 135 -2.13 -18.31 10.34
C ASN A 135 -2.38 -17.79 11.76
N LYS A 136 -3.21 -18.48 12.54
CA LYS A 136 -3.54 -18.08 13.91
C LYS A 136 -2.32 -17.96 14.83
N ASP A 137 -1.28 -18.72 14.58
CA ASP A 137 -0.01 -18.68 15.33
C ASP A 137 0.97 -17.58 14.83
N GLY A 138 0.65 -16.92 13.71
CA GLY A 138 1.45 -15.89 13.09
C GLY A 138 2.35 -16.37 11.95
N SER A 139 2.43 -17.68 11.69
CA SER A 139 3.12 -18.21 10.51
C SER A 139 2.40 -17.84 9.22
N LEU A 140 3.12 -17.84 8.10
CA LEU A 140 2.52 -17.67 6.77
C LEU A 140 1.99 -19.01 6.25
N ASP A 141 0.95 -18.96 5.44
CA ASP A 141 0.20 -20.12 4.95
C ASP A 141 1.01 -21.06 4.05
N ASN A 142 1.89 -20.50 3.20
CA ASN A 142 2.69 -21.30 2.29
C ASN A 142 3.98 -21.84 2.93
N SER A 143 4.53 -22.93 2.35
CA SER A 143 5.81 -23.47 2.76
C SER A 143 6.98 -22.52 2.46
N GLU A 144 8.03 -22.57 3.27
CA GLU A 144 9.23 -21.73 3.07
C GLU A 144 9.86 -21.93 1.69
N SER A 145 9.83 -23.16 1.16
CA SER A 145 10.35 -23.50 -0.17
C SER A 145 9.60 -22.77 -1.30
N VAL A 146 8.30 -22.50 -1.11
CA VAL A 146 7.50 -21.74 -2.07
C VAL A 146 7.63 -20.24 -1.78
N LEU A 147 7.54 -19.81 -0.51
CA LEU A 147 7.70 -18.41 -0.13
C LEU A 147 9.02 -17.79 -0.59
N SER A 148 10.10 -18.60 -0.65
CA SER A 148 11.42 -18.15 -1.10
C SER A 148 11.47 -17.77 -2.59
N GLN A 149 10.50 -18.23 -3.40
CA GLN A 149 10.46 -18.01 -4.85
C GLN A 149 9.67 -16.76 -5.25
N PHE A 150 8.92 -16.17 -4.32
CA PHE A 150 8.19 -14.91 -4.59
C PHE A 150 9.12 -13.69 -4.53
N ASP A 151 8.88 -12.74 -5.41
CA ASP A 151 9.47 -11.40 -5.35
C ASP A 151 8.80 -10.59 -4.22
N VAL A 152 7.47 -10.64 -4.11
CA VAL A 152 6.68 -9.86 -3.15
C VAL A 152 5.73 -10.77 -2.38
N VAL A 153 5.77 -10.70 -1.06
CA VAL A 153 4.80 -11.35 -0.16
C VAL A 153 4.05 -10.28 0.63
N VAL A 154 2.76 -10.16 0.37
CA VAL A 154 1.82 -9.37 1.16
C VAL A 154 1.22 -10.30 2.21
N ALA A 155 1.57 -10.12 3.48
CA ALA A 155 1.06 -10.94 4.57
C ALA A 155 -0.23 -10.34 5.14
N SER A 156 -1.34 -11.07 5.10
CA SER A 156 -2.67 -10.56 5.42
C SER A 156 -3.47 -11.48 6.36
N ILE A 157 -4.41 -10.92 7.09
CA ILE A 157 -5.33 -11.69 7.96
C ILE A 157 -6.73 -11.74 7.34
N HIS A 158 -7.21 -12.96 7.05
CA HIS A 158 -8.57 -13.18 6.53
C HIS A 158 -9.44 -14.07 7.44
N SER A 159 -8.90 -14.56 8.54
CA SER A 159 -9.60 -15.46 9.47
C SER A 159 -9.30 -15.11 10.93
N SER A 160 -10.08 -15.71 11.86
CA SER A 160 -9.84 -15.59 13.31
C SER A 160 -9.78 -14.14 13.81
N PHE A 161 -10.72 -13.30 13.38
CA PHE A 161 -10.79 -11.87 13.73
C PHE A 161 -11.11 -11.57 15.19
N ASN A 162 -11.55 -12.56 15.95
CA ASN A 162 -12.02 -12.45 17.33
C ASN A 162 -10.95 -12.77 18.39
N LEU A 163 -9.68 -12.76 18.02
CA LEU A 163 -8.57 -12.89 18.97
C LEU A 163 -8.51 -11.67 19.89
N SER A 164 -7.99 -11.86 21.11
CA SER A 164 -7.70 -10.74 22.01
C SER A 164 -6.67 -9.79 21.40
N LYS A 165 -6.67 -8.51 21.81
CA LYS A 165 -5.69 -7.51 21.38
C LYS A 165 -4.25 -8.05 21.44
N LYS A 166 -3.90 -8.69 22.56
CA LYS A 166 -2.55 -9.25 22.77
C LYS A 166 -2.21 -10.38 21.79
N GLU A 167 -3.15 -11.30 21.56
CA GLU A 167 -2.94 -12.43 20.62
C GLU A 167 -2.85 -11.92 19.18
N MET A 168 -3.72 -10.98 18.79
CA MET A 168 -3.70 -10.41 17.44
C MET A 168 -2.41 -9.63 17.18
N THR A 169 -1.96 -8.83 18.15
CA THR A 169 -0.68 -8.09 18.04
C THR A 169 0.49 -9.06 17.88
N LYS A 170 0.55 -10.09 18.74
CA LYS A 170 1.59 -11.13 18.63
C LYS A 170 1.57 -11.83 17.28
N ARG A 171 0.39 -12.13 16.74
CA ARG A 171 0.21 -12.77 15.43
C ARG A 171 0.81 -11.93 14.30
N LEU A 172 0.53 -10.63 14.27
CA LEU A 172 1.07 -9.71 13.27
C LEU A 172 2.57 -9.49 13.43
N VAL A 173 3.05 -9.32 14.66
CA VAL A 173 4.49 -9.19 14.93
C VAL A 173 5.24 -10.43 14.47
N TYR A 174 4.71 -11.63 14.72
CA TYR A 174 5.35 -12.87 14.28
C TYR A 174 5.41 -12.98 12.74
N ALA A 175 4.35 -12.58 12.04
CA ALA A 175 4.36 -12.52 10.57
C ALA A 175 5.38 -11.52 10.03
N LEU A 176 5.60 -10.38 10.70
CA LEU A 176 6.63 -9.39 10.34
C LEU A 176 8.05 -9.91 10.57
N MET A 177 8.26 -10.84 11.52
CA MET A 177 9.55 -11.50 11.75
C MET A 177 9.93 -12.42 10.59
N SER A 178 8.96 -12.91 9.81
CA SER A 178 9.25 -13.80 8.69
C SER A 178 10.18 -13.11 7.68
N PRO A 179 11.29 -13.76 7.25
CA PRO A 179 12.18 -13.20 6.23
C PRO A 179 11.47 -13.02 4.89
N TYR A 180 10.39 -13.76 4.66
CA TYR A 180 9.63 -13.75 3.42
C TYR A 180 8.63 -12.60 3.33
N THR A 181 8.10 -12.09 4.45
CA THR A 181 7.18 -10.95 4.44
C THR A 181 7.85 -9.71 3.84
N THR A 182 7.25 -9.15 2.80
CA THR A 182 7.65 -7.87 2.20
C THR A 182 6.79 -6.72 2.73
N ILE A 183 5.48 -6.94 2.74
CA ILE A 183 4.47 -5.93 3.09
C ILE A 183 3.46 -6.57 4.05
N LEU A 184 3.08 -5.86 5.11
CA LEU A 184 1.91 -6.21 5.92
C LEU A 184 0.65 -5.61 5.26
N GLY A 185 -0.24 -6.46 4.75
CA GLY A 185 -1.46 -6.08 4.05
C GLY A 185 -2.59 -5.68 4.99
N HIS A 186 -3.39 -4.67 4.62
CA HIS A 186 -4.58 -4.15 5.34
C HIS A 186 -4.60 -4.49 6.85
N PRO A 187 -3.68 -3.88 7.64
CA PRO A 187 -3.24 -4.38 8.94
C PRO A 187 -4.27 -4.36 10.06
N THR A 188 -5.41 -3.71 9.87
CA THR A 188 -6.51 -3.74 10.86
C THR A 188 -7.67 -4.62 10.44
N GLY A 189 -7.70 -5.08 9.19
CA GLY A 189 -8.78 -5.88 8.62
C GLY A 189 -10.14 -5.20 8.61
N ARG A 190 -10.18 -3.86 8.77
CA ARG A 190 -11.44 -3.11 8.75
C ARG A 190 -12.10 -3.12 7.37
N LEU A 191 -13.43 -3.05 7.38
CA LEU A 191 -14.24 -2.74 6.21
C LEU A 191 -15.17 -1.60 6.58
N LEU A 192 -14.94 -0.41 6.05
CA LEU A 192 -15.70 0.79 6.36
C LEU A 192 -17.20 0.57 6.11
N LEU A 193 -18.02 1.03 7.04
CA LEU A 193 -19.48 0.87 7.04
C LEU A 193 -19.98 -0.59 7.18
N VAL A 194 -19.09 -1.58 7.24
CA VAL A 194 -19.46 -3.01 7.31
C VAL A 194 -18.93 -3.66 8.58
N ARG A 195 -17.61 -3.54 8.84
CA ARG A 195 -16.94 -4.23 9.96
C ARG A 195 -15.84 -3.35 10.53
N LYS A 196 -15.83 -3.18 11.85
CA LYS A 196 -14.68 -2.58 12.55
C LYS A 196 -13.43 -3.45 12.36
N GLY A 197 -12.26 -2.83 12.41
CA GLY A 197 -11.01 -3.57 12.52
C GLY A 197 -10.98 -4.42 13.80
N TYR A 198 -10.16 -5.47 13.79
CA TYR A 198 -9.89 -6.24 15.00
C TYR A 198 -9.06 -5.43 16.01
N GLU A 199 -9.15 -5.81 17.29
CA GLU A 199 -8.36 -5.19 18.35
C GLU A 199 -6.88 -5.55 18.19
N VAL A 200 -6.03 -4.56 18.05
CA VAL A 200 -4.57 -4.72 17.87
C VAL A 200 -3.81 -3.53 18.45
N ASP A 201 -2.58 -3.74 18.90
CA ASP A 201 -1.66 -2.67 19.27
C ASP A 201 -0.85 -2.22 18.05
N MET A 202 -1.35 -1.21 17.35
CA MET A 202 -0.70 -0.71 16.14
C MET A 202 0.65 -0.07 16.41
N ASP A 203 0.90 0.47 17.60
CA ASP A 203 2.21 1.04 17.94
C ASP A 203 3.28 -0.05 18.07
N GLU A 204 2.92 -1.22 18.62
CA GLU A 204 3.79 -2.40 18.67
C GLU A 204 4.02 -3.00 17.27
N VAL A 205 2.96 -3.10 16.45
CA VAL A 205 3.06 -3.60 15.06
C VAL A 205 3.93 -2.70 14.20
N ILE A 206 3.75 -1.38 14.28
CA ILE A 206 4.57 -0.41 13.54
C ILE A 206 6.03 -0.47 14.01
N GLN A 207 6.28 -0.62 15.32
CA GLN A 207 7.63 -0.80 15.84
C GLN A 207 8.27 -2.08 15.28
N ALA A 208 7.55 -3.19 15.28
CA ALA A 208 8.04 -4.45 14.70
C ALA A 208 8.35 -4.29 13.19
N ALA A 209 7.49 -3.60 12.44
CA ALA A 209 7.76 -3.34 11.02
C ALA A 209 9.07 -2.54 10.82
N ALA A 210 9.34 -1.56 11.70
CA ALA A 210 10.60 -0.81 11.70
C ALA A 210 11.79 -1.72 12.01
N ASP A 211 11.69 -2.53 13.08
CA ASP A 211 12.76 -3.40 13.56
C ASP A 211 13.16 -4.47 12.52
N TYR A 212 12.18 -5.00 11.80
CA TYR A 212 12.40 -6.03 10.77
C TYR A 212 12.50 -5.48 9.35
N GLY A 213 12.47 -4.16 9.15
CA GLY A 213 12.60 -3.50 7.86
C GLY A 213 11.48 -3.88 6.87
N LYS A 214 10.25 -4.06 7.37
CA LYS A 214 9.08 -4.42 6.56
C LYS A 214 8.26 -3.18 6.22
N ALA A 215 7.61 -3.20 5.05
CA ALA A 215 6.66 -2.15 4.69
C ALA A 215 5.26 -2.47 5.25
N ILE A 216 4.45 -1.42 5.42
CA ILE A 216 3.02 -1.56 5.77
C ILE A 216 2.18 -0.99 4.63
N GLU A 217 1.09 -1.66 4.32
CA GLU A 217 0.17 -1.26 3.27
C GLU A 217 -0.69 -0.06 3.67
N ILE A 218 -0.90 0.84 2.72
CA ILE A 218 -2.07 1.70 2.62
C ILE A 218 -2.98 1.07 1.58
N ASN A 219 -3.86 0.17 2.01
CA ASN A 219 -4.85 -0.43 1.14
C ASN A 219 -5.82 0.65 0.66
N SER A 220 -5.82 0.89 -0.63
CA SER A 220 -6.53 2.01 -1.27
C SER A 220 -7.98 1.70 -1.59
N ASN A 221 -8.43 0.45 -1.39
CA ASN A 221 -9.83 0.10 -1.58
C ASN A 221 -10.70 1.03 -0.73
N PRO A 222 -11.69 1.73 -1.33
CA PRO A 222 -12.50 2.74 -0.63
C PRO A 222 -13.31 2.16 0.53
N TYR A 223 -13.51 0.84 0.58
CA TYR A 223 -14.12 0.16 1.73
C TYR A 223 -13.12 -0.21 2.83
N ARG A 224 -11.80 -0.01 2.61
CA ARG A 224 -10.76 -0.29 3.61
C ARG A 224 -10.07 0.98 4.08
N LEU A 225 -9.33 1.66 3.22
CA LEU A 225 -8.41 2.77 3.52
C LEU A 225 -7.54 2.44 4.74
N ASP A 226 -6.92 1.28 4.72
CA ASP A 226 -6.19 0.64 5.81
C ASP A 226 -4.71 0.43 5.40
N LEU A 227 -3.83 1.08 5.99
CA LEU A 227 -3.67 1.74 7.28
C LEU A 227 -4.40 3.11 7.34
N SER A 228 -4.88 3.50 8.53
CA SER A 228 -5.45 4.85 8.71
C SER A 228 -4.37 5.93 8.63
N TRP A 229 -4.75 7.17 8.29
CA TRP A 229 -3.77 8.26 8.16
C TRP A 229 -3.00 8.55 9.46
N GLU A 230 -3.64 8.42 10.63
CA GLU A 230 -3.00 8.58 11.93
C GLU A 230 -1.86 7.56 12.12
N ASN A 231 -2.12 6.32 11.74
CA ASN A 231 -1.12 5.26 11.84
C ASN A 231 -0.06 5.37 10.73
N CYS A 232 -0.40 5.91 9.54
CA CYS A 232 0.58 6.25 8.52
C CYS A 232 1.59 7.30 9.02
N LEU A 233 1.10 8.32 9.76
CA LEU A 233 1.97 9.33 10.38
C LEU A 233 2.95 8.68 11.37
N LYS A 234 2.45 7.83 12.27
CA LYS A 234 3.28 7.08 13.22
C LYS A 234 4.32 6.18 12.51
N ALA A 235 3.91 5.52 11.42
CA ALA A 235 4.80 4.69 10.62
C ALA A 235 5.94 5.53 10.01
N LYS A 236 5.62 6.69 9.43
CA LYS A 236 6.60 7.64 8.91
C LYS A 236 7.57 8.11 10.01
N GLU A 237 7.07 8.49 11.18
CA GLU A 237 7.90 8.94 12.32
C GLU A 237 8.90 7.87 12.77
N LYS A 238 8.55 6.58 12.63
CA LYS A 238 9.43 5.44 12.93
C LYS A 238 10.29 4.99 11.74
N GLY A 239 10.21 5.68 10.61
CA GLY A 239 10.97 5.34 9.40
C GLY A 239 10.47 4.09 8.66
N VAL A 240 9.28 3.59 9.01
CA VAL A 240 8.63 2.48 8.30
C VAL A 240 8.21 2.94 6.92
N LYS A 241 8.57 2.19 5.89
CA LYS A 241 8.12 2.44 4.53
C LYS A 241 6.68 1.97 4.34
N LEU A 242 5.95 2.70 3.51
CA LEU A 242 4.56 2.38 3.17
C LEU A 242 4.49 1.83 1.74
N SER A 243 3.41 1.10 1.42
CA SER A 243 3.07 0.65 0.07
C SER A 243 1.62 1.01 -0.22
N ILE A 244 1.36 1.76 -1.29
CA ILE A 244 0.01 2.19 -1.66
C ILE A 244 -0.54 1.23 -2.71
N ASN A 245 -1.49 0.40 -2.32
CA ASN A 245 -1.96 -0.72 -3.13
C ASN A 245 -3.49 -0.71 -3.27
N PRO A 246 -4.06 -1.06 -4.45
CA PRO A 246 -5.49 -1.02 -4.68
C PRO A 246 -6.24 -2.23 -4.10
N ASP A 247 -5.58 -3.37 -3.88
CA ASP A 247 -6.23 -4.65 -3.57
C ASP A 247 -7.31 -4.96 -4.63
N SER A 248 -6.87 -4.83 -5.88
CA SER A 248 -7.78 -4.80 -7.02
C SER A 248 -8.12 -6.20 -7.53
N HIS A 249 -9.42 -6.46 -7.70
CA HIS A 249 -9.97 -7.70 -8.26
C HIS A 249 -10.59 -7.47 -9.66
N ARG A 250 -10.56 -6.22 -10.18
CA ARG A 250 -11.11 -5.83 -11.49
C ARG A 250 -10.26 -4.70 -12.09
N LEU A 251 -10.21 -4.61 -13.42
CA LEU A 251 -9.43 -3.56 -14.09
C LEU A 251 -9.85 -2.14 -13.64
N GLU A 252 -11.14 -1.94 -13.45
CA GLU A 252 -11.69 -0.63 -13.06
C GLU A 252 -11.19 -0.17 -11.68
N THR A 253 -10.96 -1.12 -10.75
CA THR A 253 -10.51 -0.81 -9.38
C THR A 253 -9.00 -0.63 -9.25
N LEU A 254 -8.22 -0.82 -10.32
CA LEU A 254 -6.81 -0.42 -10.36
C LEU A 254 -6.64 1.08 -10.08
N THR A 255 -7.62 1.90 -10.46
CA THR A 255 -7.63 3.35 -10.21
C THR A 255 -7.85 3.71 -8.74
N ASP A 256 -8.23 2.77 -7.88
CA ASP A 256 -8.48 3.00 -6.45
C ASP A 256 -7.21 3.44 -5.70
N VAL A 257 -6.01 3.25 -6.26
CA VAL A 257 -4.75 3.85 -5.74
C VAL A 257 -4.88 5.35 -5.49
N PHE A 258 -5.79 6.04 -6.20
CA PHE A 258 -6.10 7.45 -5.98
C PHE A 258 -6.59 7.73 -4.55
N TYR A 259 -7.41 6.85 -3.97
CA TYR A 259 -7.90 7.01 -2.60
C TYR A 259 -6.77 6.83 -1.58
N GLY A 260 -5.87 5.86 -1.82
CA GLY A 260 -4.68 5.66 -0.99
C GLY A 260 -3.74 6.85 -1.02
N ILE A 261 -3.51 7.46 -2.19
CA ILE A 261 -2.75 8.70 -2.32
C ILE A 261 -3.35 9.81 -1.46
N ARG A 262 -4.66 10.00 -1.49
CA ARG A 262 -5.32 11.04 -0.67
C ARG A 262 -5.19 10.76 0.82
N SER A 263 -5.32 9.50 1.24
CA SER A 263 -5.08 9.09 2.62
C SER A 263 -3.62 9.33 3.05
N ALA A 264 -2.66 8.98 2.20
CA ALA A 264 -1.24 9.22 2.42
C ALA A 264 -0.92 10.72 2.55
N ARG A 265 -1.49 11.57 1.67
CA ARG A 265 -1.31 13.02 1.73
C ARG A 265 -1.78 13.61 3.05
N LYS A 266 -2.90 13.12 3.60
CA LYS A 266 -3.40 13.54 4.93
C LYS A 266 -2.38 13.24 6.05
N ALA A 267 -1.56 12.22 5.89
CA ALA A 267 -0.47 11.85 6.80
C ALA A 267 0.88 12.49 6.44
N PHE A 268 0.92 13.51 5.59
CA PHE A 268 2.15 14.17 5.15
C PHE A 268 3.17 13.22 4.50
N ILE A 269 2.69 12.17 3.84
CA ILE A 269 3.55 11.19 3.18
C ILE A 269 4.14 11.81 1.91
N GLU A 270 5.46 11.67 1.78
CA GLU A 270 6.28 12.05 0.64
C GLU A 270 6.54 10.82 -0.23
N LYS A 271 6.99 11.01 -1.48
CA LYS A 271 7.32 9.87 -2.37
C LYS A 271 8.37 8.94 -1.79
N ASP A 272 9.34 9.49 -1.04
CA ASP A 272 10.43 8.72 -0.45
C ASP A 272 9.99 7.84 0.73
N ASP A 273 8.79 8.08 1.28
CA ASP A 273 8.19 7.24 2.32
C ASP A 273 7.54 5.97 1.74
N VAL A 274 7.37 5.88 0.40
CA VAL A 274 6.56 4.86 -0.28
C VAL A 274 7.42 3.99 -1.19
N ILE A 275 7.43 2.66 -0.94
CA ILE A 275 8.30 1.72 -1.68
C ILE A 275 7.92 1.59 -3.15
N ASN A 276 6.64 1.63 -3.48
CA ASN A 276 6.20 1.55 -4.88
C ASN A 276 6.24 2.88 -5.65
N CYS A 277 6.89 3.90 -5.07
CA CYS A 277 7.41 5.07 -5.80
C CYS A 277 8.83 4.85 -6.36
N LEU A 278 9.54 3.80 -5.92
CA LEU A 278 10.84 3.42 -6.46
C LEU A 278 10.67 2.90 -7.89
N ASP A 279 11.65 3.16 -8.76
CA ASP A 279 11.72 2.47 -10.03
C ASP A 279 11.90 0.96 -9.86
N TYR A 280 11.71 0.20 -10.93
CA TYR A 280 11.79 -1.26 -10.88
C TYR A 280 13.10 -1.77 -10.26
N ASN A 281 14.25 -1.21 -10.67
CA ASN A 281 15.56 -1.70 -10.22
C ASN A 281 15.80 -1.42 -8.74
N ASP A 282 15.43 -0.24 -8.27
CA ASP A 282 15.61 0.17 -6.88
C ASP A 282 14.58 -0.51 -5.98
N PHE A 283 13.36 -0.76 -6.48
CA PHE A 283 12.38 -1.58 -5.79
C PHE A 283 12.91 -3.00 -5.57
N MET A 284 13.42 -3.66 -6.61
CA MET A 284 13.97 -5.02 -6.51
C MET A 284 15.14 -5.10 -5.51
N LYS A 285 16.05 -4.11 -5.50
CA LYS A 285 17.14 -4.05 -4.50
C LYS A 285 16.60 -3.91 -3.05
N THR A 286 15.50 -3.18 -2.89
CA THR A 286 14.92 -2.93 -1.56
C THR A 286 14.24 -4.17 -1.00
N ILE A 287 13.59 -4.98 -1.85
CA ILE A 287 12.86 -6.18 -1.44
C ILE A 287 13.71 -7.46 -1.46
N VAL A 288 14.95 -7.42 -2.00
CA VAL A 288 15.85 -8.56 -1.94
C VAL A 288 15.99 -9.04 -0.50
N LYS A 289 15.55 -10.26 -0.27
CA LYS A 289 15.63 -10.94 1.03
C LYS A 289 17.09 -11.03 1.43
N LYS A 290 17.47 -10.34 2.50
CA LYS A 290 18.80 -10.55 3.09
C LYS A 290 18.83 -12.00 3.53
N SER A 291 19.67 -12.80 2.89
CA SER A 291 19.98 -14.15 3.36
C SER A 291 20.43 -14.03 4.82
N ILE A 292 19.71 -14.71 5.71
CA ILE A 292 20.03 -14.79 7.14
C ILE A 292 21.26 -15.66 7.30
#